data_2c83c34330e09ab7f95b7ad0e1d3805f
#
_entry.id   2c83c34330e09ab7f95b7ad0e1d3805f
#
_cell.length_a   1.000
_cell.length_b   1.000
_cell.length_c   1.000
_cell.angle_alpha   90.00
_cell.angle_beta   90.00
_cell.angle_gamma   90.00
#
_symmetry.space_group_name_H-M   'P 1'
#
loop_
_entity.id
_entity.type
_entity.pdbx_description
1 polymer ?
#
loop_
_entity_poly.entity_id
_entity_poly.type
_entity_poly.pdbx_seq_one_letter_code
_entity_poly.pdbx_strand_id
1 'polypeptide(L)'
;RRPTGANGAATRACRRERACPRRTPTGCSVQLARGVVKPEPLVSTDGALYEFDNKVSGGRIPREYIPSVDAGAQDAMQYGVLAGYPLVGLKVTLIDGAYHEVDSSEMAFKIAGSMAFKEAARRAGPVILEPMMAVEVTTPDDYMGDVIGDLNSRRGHIQHMDERSGSRIIKALVPLSEMFGYVGDLRSRTQGRANYTMQFDSYAEVPARVSKEIIATAAGE
;
A
#
# COMPACT_ATOMS: atom_id res chain seq x y z
N ARG A 1 -6.07 30.94 -3.39
CA ARG A 1 -4.93 30.14 -2.88
C ARG A 1 -5.38 28.69 -2.88
N ARG A 2 -4.83 27.86 -3.78
CA ARG A 2 -5.13 26.42 -3.87
C ARG A 2 -4.25 25.68 -2.86
N PRO A 3 -4.76 24.69 -2.11
CA PRO A 3 -3.91 23.86 -1.29
C PRO A 3 -3.11 22.93 -2.21
N THR A 4 -1.80 23.07 -2.17
CA THR A 4 -0.83 22.14 -2.74
C THR A 4 -0.70 20.97 -1.77
N GLY A 5 -1.52 19.94 -1.96
CA GLY A 5 -1.45 18.72 -1.17
C GLY A 5 -1.19 17.53 -2.07
N ALA A 6 -0.37 16.60 -1.62
CA ALA A 6 0.02 15.35 -2.25
C ALA A 6 -1.16 14.44 -2.69
N ASN A 7 -2.38 14.80 -2.35
CA ASN A 7 -3.64 14.14 -2.77
C ASN A 7 -3.94 14.22 -4.28
N GLY A 8 -3.15 15.00 -5.04
CA GLY A 8 -3.39 15.18 -6.48
C GLY A 8 -3.03 13.98 -7.36
N ALA A 9 -2.09 13.13 -6.96
CA ALA A 9 -1.62 12.01 -7.78
C ALA A 9 -2.59 10.81 -7.73
N ALA A 10 -3.07 10.43 -6.56
CA ALA A 10 -4.03 9.34 -6.41
C ALA A 10 -5.39 9.66 -7.05
N THR A 11 -5.82 10.93 -6.99
CA THR A 11 -7.07 11.38 -7.60
C THR A 11 -6.99 11.45 -9.14
N ARG A 12 -5.80 11.64 -9.73
CA ARG A 12 -5.61 11.64 -11.19
C ARG A 12 -5.67 10.26 -11.82
N ALA A 13 -5.19 9.22 -11.13
CA ALA A 13 -5.29 7.84 -11.62
C ALA A 13 -6.75 7.36 -11.70
N CYS A 14 -7.62 7.86 -10.84
CA CYS A 14 -9.03 7.51 -10.77
C CYS A 14 -9.93 8.18 -11.82
N ARG A 15 -9.46 9.17 -12.61
CA ARG A 15 -10.29 9.96 -13.55
C ARG A 15 -10.40 9.40 -14.97
N ARG A 16 -9.72 8.33 -15.34
CA ARG A 16 -9.87 7.75 -16.68
C ARG A 16 -10.89 6.60 -16.68
N GLU A 17 -12.09 6.92 -17.10
CA GLU A 17 -13.23 6.03 -17.32
C GLU A 17 -13.02 5.12 -18.55
N ARG A 18 -12.18 4.10 -18.45
CA ARG A 18 -12.16 3.05 -19.47
C ARG A 18 -12.16 1.70 -18.79
N ALA A 19 -13.29 0.99 -18.95
CA ALA A 19 -13.37 -0.43 -18.69
C ALA A 19 -12.30 -1.15 -19.52
N CYS A 20 -11.57 -2.09 -18.92
CA CYS A 20 -10.62 -2.93 -19.64
C CYS A 20 -11.27 -4.29 -19.88
N PRO A 21 -11.72 -4.61 -21.10
CA PRO A 21 -12.17 -5.95 -21.44
C PRO A 21 -10.93 -6.84 -21.60
N ARG A 22 -10.84 -7.91 -20.83
CA ARG A 22 -9.89 -9.00 -21.05
C ARG A 22 -10.67 -10.24 -21.43
N ARG A 23 -10.29 -10.83 -22.58
CA ARG A 23 -10.78 -12.13 -23.02
C ARG A 23 -9.77 -13.20 -22.66
N THR A 24 -10.25 -14.27 -22.08
CA THR A 24 -9.47 -15.50 -21.95
C THR A 24 -9.46 -16.26 -23.27
N PRO A 25 -8.53 -17.20 -23.49
CA PRO A 25 -8.52 -18.07 -24.67
C PRO A 25 -9.83 -18.86 -24.83
N THR A 26 -10.59 -19.06 -23.77
CA THR A 26 -11.87 -19.76 -23.71
C THR A 26 -13.10 -18.89 -24.00
N GLY A 27 -12.92 -17.64 -24.43
CA GLY A 27 -14.05 -16.75 -24.77
C GLY A 27 -14.72 -16.04 -23.61
N CYS A 28 -14.44 -16.39 -22.33
CA CYS A 28 -14.94 -15.67 -21.17
C CYS A 28 -14.31 -14.28 -21.07
N SER A 29 -15.10 -13.27 -20.78
CA SER A 29 -14.62 -11.92 -20.55
C SER A 29 -15.16 -11.35 -19.25
N VAL A 30 -14.32 -10.60 -18.54
CA VAL A 30 -14.67 -9.89 -17.31
C VAL A 30 -14.19 -8.45 -17.43
N GLN A 31 -15.07 -7.53 -17.10
CA GLN A 31 -14.74 -6.10 -17.01
C GLN A 31 -14.84 -5.65 -15.55
N LEU A 32 -13.71 -5.23 -15.02
CA LEU A 32 -13.67 -4.60 -13.72
C LEU A 32 -13.59 -3.08 -13.89
N ALA A 33 -14.53 -2.38 -13.30
CA ALA A 33 -14.46 -0.94 -13.18
C ALA A 33 -13.77 -0.59 -11.87
N ARG A 34 -12.73 0.17 -11.98
CA ARG A 34 -12.08 0.91 -10.89
C ARG A 34 -11.88 0.16 -9.57
N GLY A 35 -10.65 -0.21 -9.31
CA GLY A 35 -10.18 -0.28 -7.93
C GLY A 35 -9.95 1.16 -7.45
N VAL A 36 -10.65 1.61 -6.44
CA VAL A 36 -10.32 2.86 -5.74
C VAL A 36 -9.24 2.51 -4.73
N VAL A 37 -7.99 2.71 -5.09
CA VAL A 37 -6.90 2.67 -4.11
C VAL A 37 -7.00 3.98 -3.32
N LYS A 38 -7.46 3.91 -2.08
CA LYS A 38 -7.32 5.04 -1.17
C LYS A 38 -5.95 4.91 -0.52
N PRO A 39 -5.07 5.91 -0.62
CA PRO A 39 -3.75 5.91 0.02
C PRO A 39 -3.83 6.04 1.55
N GLU A 40 -4.97 6.33 2.11
CA GLU A 40 -5.21 6.28 3.53
C GLU A 40 -5.43 4.83 3.93
N PRO A 41 -4.73 4.33 4.98
CA PRO A 41 -5.13 3.09 5.59
C PRO A 41 -6.58 3.30 5.99
N LEU A 42 -7.50 2.67 5.26
CA LEU A 42 -8.86 2.55 5.68
C LEU A 42 -8.82 1.75 6.97
N VAL A 43 -8.59 2.44 8.09
CA VAL A 43 -9.20 2.06 9.34
C VAL A 43 -10.68 2.39 9.13
N SER A 44 -11.33 1.61 8.25
CA SER A 44 -12.76 1.53 8.30
C SER A 44 -13.07 1.08 9.72
N THR A 45 -14.04 1.66 10.33
CA THR A 45 -14.61 1.27 11.63
C THR A 45 -14.83 -0.25 11.73
N ASP A 46 -14.84 -0.96 10.60
CA ASP A 46 -15.05 -2.41 10.46
C ASP A 46 -13.78 -3.20 10.03
N GLY A 47 -12.61 -2.54 9.88
CA GLY A 47 -11.35 -3.23 9.55
C GLY A 47 -11.27 -3.86 8.15
N ALA A 48 -12.24 -3.63 7.28
CA ALA A 48 -12.26 -4.22 5.95
C ALA A 48 -11.29 -3.49 5.01
N LEU A 49 -10.18 -4.13 4.70
CA LEU A 49 -9.19 -3.66 3.73
C LEU A 49 -9.57 -3.97 2.27
N TYR A 50 -10.69 -4.67 2.06
CA TYR A 50 -11.18 -5.10 0.76
C TYR A 50 -12.71 -5.07 0.72
N GLU A 51 -13.27 -4.51 -0.35
CA GLU A 51 -14.71 -4.50 -0.62
C GLU A 51 -14.96 -4.95 -2.06
N PHE A 52 -15.88 -5.91 -2.25
CA PHE A 52 -16.32 -6.35 -3.56
C PHE A 52 -17.77 -5.91 -3.80
N ASP A 53 -18.02 -5.24 -4.92
CA ASP A 53 -19.33 -4.75 -5.31
C ASP A 53 -19.71 -5.30 -6.69
N ASN A 54 -20.90 -5.88 -6.79
CA ASN A 54 -21.42 -6.44 -8.03
C ASN A 54 -22.48 -5.52 -8.64
N LYS A 55 -22.18 -4.95 -9.82
CA LYS A 55 -23.08 -4.11 -10.62
C LYS A 55 -23.45 -4.73 -11.96
N VAL A 56 -23.25 -6.03 -12.12
CA VAL A 56 -23.64 -6.71 -13.37
C VAL A 56 -25.15 -6.69 -13.51
N SER A 57 -25.64 -6.15 -14.61
CA SER A 57 -27.07 -6.11 -14.97
C SER A 57 -27.36 -7.08 -16.13
N GLY A 58 -28.64 -7.52 -16.23
CA GLY A 58 -29.11 -8.29 -17.37
C GLY A 58 -28.66 -9.76 -17.44
N GLY A 59 -28.17 -10.34 -16.33
CA GLY A 59 -27.80 -11.77 -16.29
C GLY A 59 -26.64 -12.19 -17.20
N ARG A 60 -25.80 -11.25 -17.62
CA ARG A 60 -24.66 -11.52 -18.52
C ARG A 60 -23.60 -12.46 -17.93
N ILE A 61 -23.51 -12.49 -16.59
CA ILE A 61 -22.73 -13.46 -15.84
C ILE A 61 -23.71 -14.21 -14.93
N PRO A 62 -23.79 -15.55 -15.00
CA PRO A 62 -24.56 -16.34 -14.06
C PRO A 62 -24.09 -16.07 -12.62
N ARG A 63 -25.01 -16.02 -11.66
CA ARG A 63 -24.71 -15.69 -10.28
C ARG A 63 -23.70 -16.63 -9.61
N GLU A 64 -23.67 -17.88 -10.07
CA GLU A 64 -22.75 -18.91 -9.58
C GLU A 64 -21.27 -18.61 -9.85
N TYR A 65 -20.93 -17.82 -10.89
CA TYR A 65 -19.56 -17.47 -11.24
C TYR A 65 -19.07 -16.16 -10.62
N ILE A 66 -19.94 -15.37 -10.00
CA ILE A 66 -19.55 -14.10 -9.37
C ILE A 66 -18.57 -14.33 -8.22
N PRO A 67 -18.78 -15.31 -7.32
CA PRO A 67 -17.79 -15.63 -6.27
C PRO A 67 -16.44 -16.05 -6.83
N SER A 68 -16.41 -16.73 -7.98
CA SER A 68 -15.15 -17.13 -8.64
C SER A 68 -14.37 -15.94 -9.17
N VAL A 69 -15.05 -14.91 -9.69
CA VAL A 69 -14.40 -13.64 -10.09
C VAL A 69 -13.81 -12.93 -8.88
N ASP A 70 -14.54 -12.86 -7.77
CA ASP A 70 -14.08 -12.26 -6.53
C ASP A 70 -12.85 -13.01 -5.97
N ALA A 71 -12.90 -14.33 -5.88
CA ALA A 71 -11.76 -15.16 -5.48
C ALA A 71 -10.54 -14.93 -6.38
N GLY A 72 -10.73 -14.77 -7.70
CA GLY A 72 -9.65 -14.45 -8.63
C GLY A 72 -9.03 -13.06 -8.40
N ALA A 73 -9.84 -12.08 -8.04
CA ALA A 73 -9.37 -10.75 -7.69
C ALA A 73 -8.59 -10.75 -6.37
N GLN A 74 -9.09 -11.46 -5.34
CA GLN A 74 -8.42 -11.60 -4.04
C GLN A 74 -7.07 -12.31 -4.17
N ASP A 75 -6.99 -13.41 -4.92
CA ASP A 75 -5.73 -14.10 -5.20
C ASP A 75 -4.72 -13.14 -5.87
N ALA A 76 -5.16 -12.39 -6.88
CA ALA A 76 -4.30 -11.43 -7.56
C ALA A 76 -3.85 -10.27 -6.68
N MET A 77 -4.68 -9.86 -5.72
CA MET A 77 -4.37 -8.83 -4.73
C MET A 77 -3.24 -9.26 -3.79
N GLN A 78 -3.22 -10.53 -3.37
CA GLN A 78 -2.18 -11.06 -2.48
C GLN A 78 -0.78 -11.03 -3.12
N TYR A 79 -0.70 -11.29 -4.43
CA TYR A 79 0.59 -11.27 -5.16
C TYR A 79 0.99 -9.87 -5.62
N GLY A 80 0.07 -8.92 -5.60
CA GLY A 80 0.31 -7.56 -6.06
C GLY A 80 0.62 -7.44 -7.56
N VAL A 81 0.97 -6.23 -8.00
CA VAL A 81 1.25 -5.94 -9.41
C VAL A 81 2.56 -5.21 -9.66
N LEU A 82 3.24 -4.72 -8.62
CA LEU A 82 4.51 -4.01 -8.72
C LEU A 82 5.70 -4.89 -8.30
N ALA A 83 5.87 -5.10 -7.01
CA ALA A 83 7.04 -5.76 -6.42
C ALA A 83 6.67 -7.00 -5.59
N GLY A 84 5.52 -7.62 -5.87
CA GLY A 84 5.07 -8.81 -5.12
C GLY A 84 4.45 -8.49 -3.75
N TYR A 85 4.28 -7.22 -3.41
CA TYR A 85 3.61 -6.83 -2.16
C TYR A 85 2.09 -6.86 -2.33
N PRO A 86 1.35 -7.33 -1.30
CA PRO A 86 -0.11 -7.35 -1.36
C PRO A 86 -0.68 -5.94 -1.48
N LEU A 87 -1.76 -5.83 -2.26
CA LEU A 87 -2.52 -4.59 -2.38
C LEU A 87 -3.54 -4.51 -1.24
N VAL A 88 -3.71 -3.34 -0.65
CA VAL A 88 -4.62 -3.09 0.46
C VAL A 88 -5.47 -1.83 0.22
N GLY A 89 -6.60 -1.73 0.90
CA GLY A 89 -7.47 -0.55 0.82
C GLY A 89 -8.17 -0.42 -0.54
N LEU A 90 -8.68 -1.54 -1.11
CA LEU A 90 -9.28 -1.58 -2.43
C LEU A 90 -10.77 -1.86 -2.37
N LYS A 91 -11.52 -1.14 -3.22
CA LYS A 91 -12.87 -1.51 -3.63
C LYS A 91 -12.85 -1.98 -5.07
N VAL A 92 -13.27 -3.23 -5.29
CA VAL A 92 -13.39 -3.85 -6.62
C VAL A 92 -14.85 -3.88 -7.02
N THR A 93 -15.19 -3.27 -8.15
CA THR A 93 -16.56 -3.28 -8.68
C THR A 93 -16.61 -4.06 -9.98
N LEU A 94 -17.37 -5.16 -9.99
CA LEU A 94 -17.66 -5.93 -11.19
C LEU A 94 -18.82 -5.25 -11.96
N ILE A 95 -18.54 -4.76 -13.18
CA ILE A 95 -19.54 -4.03 -13.99
C ILE A 95 -20.17 -4.93 -15.03
N ASP A 96 -19.36 -5.68 -15.75
CA ASP A 96 -19.81 -6.43 -16.94
C ASP A 96 -18.92 -7.64 -17.18
N GLY A 97 -19.44 -8.56 -17.98
CA GLY A 97 -18.73 -9.75 -18.45
C GLY A 97 -19.53 -10.46 -19.51
N ALA A 98 -18.96 -11.51 -20.07
CA ALA A 98 -19.62 -12.40 -21.02
C ALA A 98 -19.50 -13.84 -20.56
N TYR A 99 -20.57 -14.58 -20.74
CA TYR A 99 -20.72 -16.00 -20.48
C TYR A 99 -20.91 -16.74 -21.79
N HIS A 100 -20.33 -17.92 -21.90
CA HIS A 100 -20.53 -18.82 -23.01
C HIS A 100 -20.80 -20.24 -22.49
N GLU A 101 -21.89 -20.87 -22.90
CA GLU A 101 -22.37 -22.14 -22.32
C GLU A 101 -21.36 -23.28 -22.35
N VAL A 102 -20.51 -23.34 -23.37
CA VAL A 102 -19.54 -24.43 -23.57
C VAL A 102 -18.19 -24.15 -22.91
N ASP A 103 -17.74 -22.89 -22.92
CA ASP A 103 -16.36 -22.52 -22.56
C ASP A 103 -16.25 -21.88 -21.18
N SER A 104 -17.36 -21.65 -20.50
CA SER A 104 -17.36 -21.00 -19.19
C SER A 104 -17.28 -22.04 -18.07
N SER A 105 -16.40 -21.78 -17.12
CA SER A 105 -16.24 -22.55 -15.89
C SER A 105 -15.86 -21.63 -14.74
N GLU A 106 -16.00 -22.10 -13.52
CA GLU A 106 -15.54 -21.37 -12.32
C GLU A 106 -14.06 -20.98 -12.43
N MET A 107 -13.21 -21.91 -12.90
CA MET A 107 -11.79 -21.66 -13.10
C MET A 107 -11.53 -20.60 -14.16
N ALA A 108 -12.28 -20.62 -15.28
CA ALA A 108 -12.14 -19.63 -16.33
C ALA A 108 -12.51 -18.23 -15.83
N PHE A 109 -13.57 -18.10 -15.04
CA PHE A 109 -13.95 -16.83 -14.41
C PHE A 109 -12.97 -16.36 -13.33
N LYS A 110 -12.42 -17.29 -12.55
CA LYS A 110 -11.36 -16.98 -11.58
C LYS A 110 -10.11 -16.41 -12.28
N ILE A 111 -9.65 -17.04 -13.34
CA ILE A 111 -8.50 -16.57 -14.15
C ILE A 111 -8.83 -15.22 -14.80
N ALA A 112 -10.02 -15.07 -15.41
CA ALA A 112 -10.44 -13.81 -16.02
C ALA A 112 -10.49 -12.67 -15.01
N GLY A 113 -11.03 -12.91 -13.82
CA GLY A 113 -11.05 -11.97 -12.70
C GLY A 113 -9.65 -11.54 -12.27
N SER A 114 -8.73 -12.50 -12.10
CA SER A 114 -7.33 -12.23 -11.77
C SER A 114 -6.64 -11.37 -12.84
N MET A 115 -6.81 -11.70 -14.12
CA MET A 115 -6.21 -10.93 -15.22
C MET A 115 -6.78 -9.51 -15.31
N ALA A 116 -8.11 -9.38 -15.20
CA ALA A 116 -8.77 -8.07 -15.24
C ALA A 116 -8.35 -7.20 -14.06
N PHE A 117 -8.26 -7.78 -12.86
CA PHE A 117 -7.78 -7.09 -11.66
C PHE A 117 -6.35 -6.57 -11.83
N LYS A 118 -5.41 -7.43 -12.26
CA LYS A 118 -4.01 -7.03 -12.49
C LYS A 118 -3.87 -5.87 -13.46
N GLU A 119 -4.64 -5.89 -14.53
CA GLU A 119 -4.63 -4.80 -15.51
C GLU A 119 -5.25 -3.52 -14.95
N ALA A 120 -6.38 -3.61 -14.26
CA ALA A 120 -7.02 -2.47 -13.62
C ALA A 120 -6.10 -1.84 -12.56
N ALA A 121 -5.46 -2.66 -11.71
CA ALA A 121 -4.52 -2.21 -10.68
C ALA A 121 -3.30 -1.49 -11.30
N ARG A 122 -2.70 -2.02 -12.36
CA ARG A 122 -1.58 -1.35 -13.07
C ARG A 122 -1.98 0.01 -13.62
N ARG A 123 -3.19 0.13 -14.17
CA ARG A 123 -3.71 1.41 -14.71
C ARG A 123 -4.10 2.41 -13.63
N ALA A 124 -4.42 1.93 -12.44
CA ALA A 124 -4.71 2.77 -11.29
C ALA A 124 -3.45 3.48 -10.75
N GLY A 125 -2.26 3.02 -11.09
CA GLY A 125 -1.00 3.59 -10.62
C GLY A 125 -0.79 3.31 -9.13
N PRO A 126 -0.62 2.04 -8.72
CA PRO A 126 -0.42 1.69 -7.34
C PRO A 126 0.89 2.26 -6.79
N VAL A 127 0.91 2.62 -5.52
CA VAL A 127 2.08 3.14 -4.80
C VAL A 127 2.53 2.13 -3.74
N ILE A 128 3.83 2.10 -3.48
CA ILE A 128 4.39 1.28 -2.40
C ILE A 128 4.26 2.07 -1.11
N LEU A 129 3.77 1.42 -0.06
CA LEU A 129 3.67 1.98 1.29
C LEU A 129 4.76 1.37 2.16
N GLU A 130 5.33 2.19 3.05
CA GLU A 130 6.26 1.75 4.08
C GLU A 130 5.68 2.02 5.47
N PRO A 131 5.91 1.11 6.45
CA PRO A 131 5.49 1.35 7.82
C PRO A 131 6.34 2.42 8.47
N MET A 132 5.68 3.44 9.01
CA MET A 132 6.29 4.49 9.81
C MET A 132 6.22 4.13 11.28
N MET A 133 7.33 4.29 11.97
CA MET A 133 7.44 4.02 13.39
C MET A 133 7.50 5.33 14.15
N ALA A 134 6.65 5.47 15.18
CA ALA A 134 6.80 6.50 16.20
C ALA A 134 7.95 6.08 17.14
N VAL A 135 9.04 6.81 17.05
CA VAL A 135 10.25 6.59 17.82
C VAL A 135 10.37 7.67 18.86
N GLU A 136 10.51 7.28 20.11
CA GLU A 136 10.80 8.19 21.23
C GLU A 136 12.20 7.88 21.77
N VAL A 137 13.10 8.84 21.68
CA VAL A 137 14.48 8.71 22.18
C VAL A 137 14.69 9.60 23.37
N THR A 138 15.10 9.02 24.48
CA THR A 138 15.50 9.75 25.69
C THR A 138 17.01 9.79 25.78
N THR A 139 17.60 10.99 25.79
CA THR A 139 19.05 11.18 25.78
C THR A 139 19.45 12.37 26.70
N PRO A 140 20.65 12.36 27.27
CA PRO A 140 21.23 13.57 27.91
C PRO A 140 21.39 14.70 26.87
N ASP A 141 21.38 15.93 27.34
CA ASP A 141 21.48 17.14 26.49
C ASP A 141 22.73 17.15 25.61
N ASP A 142 23.86 16.64 26.13
CA ASP A 142 25.15 16.59 25.43
C ASP A 142 25.10 15.81 24.10
N TYR A 143 24.21 14.84 23.97
CA TYR A 143 24.09 13.96 22.79
C TYR A 143 22.89 14.26 21.91
N MET A 144 22.11 15.28 22.26
CA MET A 144 20.87 15.61 21.52
C MET A 144 21.17 15.88 20.02
N GLY A 145 22.22 16.64 19.74
CA GLY A 145 22.60 16.98 18.35
C GLY A 145 22.93 15.75 17.52
N ASP A 146 23.68 14.81 18.09
CA ASP A 146 24.07 13.57 17.41
C ASP A 146 22.88 12.67 17.13
N VAL A 147 21.94 12.57 18.08
CA VAL A 147 20.70 11.80 17.92
C VAL A 147 19.81 12.41 16.85
N ILE A 148 19.63 13.74 16.86
CA ILE A 148 18.86 14.44 15.82
C ILE A 148 19.48 14.25 14.44
N GLY A 149 20.81 14.37 14.32
CA GLY A 149 21.55 14.14 13.09
C GLY A 149 21.35 12.72 12.56
N ASP A 150 21.42 11.71 13.43
CA ASP A 150 21.21 10.31 13.06
C ASP A 150 19.77 10.04 12.62
N LEU A 151 18.77 10.50 13.37
CA LEU A 151 17.36 10.36 12.98
C LEU A 151 17.05 11.02 11.62
N ASN A 152 17.60 12.21 11.37
CA ASN A 152 17.45 12.88 10.09
C ASN A 152 18.12 12.10 8.94
N SER A 153 19.29 11.52 9.17
CA SER A 153 19.98 10.69 8.16
C SER A 153 19.19 9.44 7.80
N ARG A 154 18.34 8.94 8.71
CA ARG A 154 17.43 7.80 8.55
C ARG A 154 16.05 8.20 8.01
N ARG A 155 15.93 9.31 7.34
CA ARG A 155 14.65 9.84 6.82
C ARG A 155 13.61 10.11 7.92
N GLY A 156 14.07 10.30 9.15
CA GLY A 156 13.20 10.58 10.29
C GLY A 156 12.64 12.01 10.24
N HIS A 157 11.39 12.15 10.59
CA HIS A 157 10.73 13.45 10.76
C HIS A 157 10.53 13.72 12.26
N ILE A 158 11.29 14.65 12.81
CA ILE A 158 11.16 15.06 14.21
C ILE A 158 9.83 15.79 14.38
N GLN A 159 8.98 15.28 15.26
CA GLN A 159 7.66 15.84 15.53
C GLN A 159 7.71 16.79 16.74
N HIS A 160 8.37 16.36 17.79
CA HIS A 160 8.36 17.08 19.06
C HIS A 160 9.62 16.79 19.87
N MET A 161 10.02 17.76 20.67
CA MET A 161 11.13 17.64 21.62
C MET A 161 10.69 18.18 22.97
N ASP A 162 10.81 17.34 23.99
CA ASP A 162 10.49 17.67 25.36
C ASP A 162 11.73 17.61 26.24
N GLU A 163 11.69 18.33 27.37
CA GLU A 163 12.69 18.20 28.44
C GLU A 163 12.03 17.61 29.67
N ARG A 164 12.61 16.57 30.21
CA ARG A 164 12.12 15.95 31.43
C ARG A 164 13.28 15.53 32.32
N SER A 165 13.34 16.12 33.55
CA SER A 165 14.31 15.74 34.57
C SER A 165 15.77 15.79 34.12
N GLY A 166 16.14 16.78 33.28
CA GLY A 166 17.52 16.93 32.79
C GLY A 166 17.86 15.99 31.63
N SER A 167 16.89 15.31 31.03
CA SER A 167 17.03 14.51 29.82
C SER A 167 16.13 15.08 28.72
N ARG A 168 16.58 14.98 27.49
CA ARG A 168 15.80 15.36 26.30
C ARG A 168 15.05 14.16 25.76
N ILE A 169 13.77 14.36 25.48
CA ILE A 169 12.91 13.37 24.84
C ILE A 169 12.64 13.86 23.42
N ILE A 170 13.09 13.08 22.43
CA ILE A 170 12.93 13.39 21.01
C ILE A 170 11.90 12.40 20.45
N LYS A 171 10.80 12.94 19.92
CA LYS A 171 9.78 12.15 19.21
C LYS A 171 9.90 12.35 17.72
N ALA A 172 10.04 11.26 16.99
CA ALA A 172 10.20 11.29 15.55
C ALA A 172 9.42 10.16 14.86
N LEU A 173 8.98 10.38 13.64
CA LEU A 173 8.48 9.33 12.73
C LEU A 173 9.63 8.89 11.83
N VAL A 174 9.95 7.60 11.85
CA VAL A 174 11.06 7.03 11.08
C VAL A 174 10.56 5.79 10.35
N PRO A 175 10.91 5.60 9.07
CA PRO A 175 10.58 4.38 8.36
C PRO A 175 11.21 3.15 9.03
N LEU A 176 10.46 2.06 9.15
CA LEU A 176 10.97 0.83 9.77
C LEU A 176 12.24 0.31 9.09
N SER A 177 12.34 0.45 7.77
CA SER A 177 13.50 0.03 6.97
C SER A 177 14.81 0.65 7.45
N GLU A 178 14.77 1.88 7.97
CA GLU A 178 15.95 2.62 8.45
C GLU A 178 16.27 2.36 9.94
N MET A 179 15.38 1.64 10.63
CA MET A 179 15.54 1.36 12.07
C MET A 179 16.38 0.10 12.35
N PHE A 180 16.69 -0.69 11.32
CA PHE A 180 17.56 -1.84 11.49
C PHE A 180 18.97 -1.40 11.91
N GLY A 181 19.48 -1.99 13.00
CA GLY A 181 20.79 -1.64 13.56
C GLY A 181 20.82 -0.37 14.43
N TYR A 182 19.72 0.40 14.49
CA TYR A 182 19.65 1.68 15.19
C TYR A 182 20.12 1.60 16.64
N VAL A 183 19.82 0.52 17.36
CA VAL A 183 20.24 0.34 18.77
C VAL A 183 21.77 0.37 18.94
N GLY A 184 22.50 -0.22 17.99
CA GLY A 184 23.96 -0.23 17.99
C GLY A 184 24.53 1.17 17.79
N ASP A 185 24.01 1.87 16.78
CA ASP A 185 24.45 3.22 16.44
C ASP A 185 24.12 4.21 17.56
N LEU A 186 22.92 4.13 18.12
CA LEU A 186 22.50 4.97 19.26
C LEU A 186 23.42 4.78 20.47
N ARG A 187 23.71 3.53 20.84
CA ARG A 187 24.61 3.23 21.96
C ARG A 187 26.04 3.72 21.72
N SER A 188 26.55 3.54 20.51
CA SER A 188 27.90 4.00 20.14
C SER A 188 28.01 5.52 20.23
N ARG A 189 27.03 6.27 19.73
CA ARG A 189 27.04 7.73 19.73
C ARG A 189 26.79 8.34 21.09
N THR A 190 26.00 7.69 21.95
CA THR A 190 25.59 8.19 23.26
C THR A 190 26.31 7.53 24.43
N GLN A 191 27.34 6.72 24.17
CA GLN A 191 28.06 5.93 25.19
C GLN A 191 27.12 5.08 26.06
N GLY A 192 26.05 4.58 25.47
CA GLY A 192 25.05 3.77 26.14
C GLY A 192 24.09 4.54 27.07
N ARG A 193 24.11 5.88 27.05
CA ARG A 193 23.27 6.72 27.94
C ARG A 193 21.90 7.03 27.39
N ALA A 194 21.63 6.78 26.11
CA ALA A 194 20.32 6.97 25.52
C ALA A 194 19.52 5.66 25.47
N ASN A 195 18.21 5.81 25.63
CA ASN A 195 17.23 4.76 25.44
C ASN A 195 16.25 5.18 24.35
N TYR A 196 15.67 4.20 23.66
CA TYR A 196 14.58 4.48 22.71
C TYR A 196 13.46 3.47 22.86
N THR A 197 12.27 3.90 22.50
CA THR A 197 11.09 3.07 22.31
C THR A 197 10.57 3.28 20.89
N MET A 198 9.96 2.25 20.32
CA MET A 198 9.46 2.28 18.96
C MET A 198 8.11 1.58 18.90
N GLN A 199 7.12 2.24 18.28
CA GLN A 199 5.78 1.71 18.07
C GLN A 199 5.35 1.97 16.63
N PHE A 200 4.52 1.10 16.09
CA PHE A 200 3.90 1.35 14.78
C PHE A 200 2.95 2.55 14.89
N ASP A 201 3.06 3.46 13.93
CA ASP A 201 2.18 4.64 13.82
C ASP A 201 1.24 4.51 12.63
N SER A 202 1.78 4.50 11.44
CA SER A 202 1.01 4.55 10.21
C SER A 202 1.77 3.99 9.02
N TYR A 203 1.11 3.91 7.87
CA TYR A 203 1.76 3.67 6.59
C TYR A 203 1.89 4.98 5.82
N ALA A 204 3.05 5.21 5.23
CA ALA A 204 3.31 6.37 4.36
C ALA A 204 3.77 5.91 2.97
N GLU A 205 3.58 6.77 1.98
CA GLU A 205 4.06 6.52 0.62
C GLU A 205 5.58 6.57 0.58
N VAL A 206 6.20 5.54 -0.01
CA VAL A 206 7.64 5.47 -0.22
C VAL A 206 8.07 6.55 -1.23
N PRO A 207 9.15 7.31 -0.97
CA PRO A 207 9.67 8.28 -1.93
C PRO A 207 9.97 7.65 -3.29
N ALA A 208 9.66 8.36 -4.38
CA ALA A 208 9.74 7.83 -5.74
C ALA A 208 11.10 7.22 -6.12
N ARG A 209 12.20 7.71 -5.54
CA ARG A 209 13.55 7.17 -5.75
C ARG A 209 13.66 5.76 -5.15
N VAL A 210 13.29 5.60 -3.88
CA VAL A 210 13.36 4.33 -3.15
C VAL A 210 12.36 3.31 -3.73
N SER A 211 11.17 3.78 -4.12
CA SER A 211 10.17 2.93 -4.78
C SER A 211 10.70 2.31 -6.08
N LYS A 212 11.44 3.08 -6.90
CA LYS A 212 12.09 2.56 -8.11
C LYS A 212 13.14 1.50 -7.81
N GLU A 213 13.97 1.73 -6.79
CA GLU A 213 15.00 0.77 -6.35
C GLU A 213 14.36 -0.54 -5.88
N ILE A 214 13.27 -0.46 -5.10
CA ILE A 214 12.53 -1.65 -4.64
C ILE A 214 11.95 -2.43 -5.83
N ILE A 215 11.34 -1.73 -6.80
CA ILE A 215 10.74 -2.35 -7.98
C ILE A 215 11.82 -3.02 -8.84
N ALA A 216 12.97 -2.37 -9.07
CA ALA A 216 14.07 -2.92 -9.83
C ALA A 216 14.64 -4.19 -9.15
N THR A 217 14.88 -4.15 -7.84
CA THR A 217 15.33 -5.31 -7.07
C THR A 217 14.34 -6.47 -7.13
N ALA A 218 13.02 -6.18 -7.08
CA ALA A 218 12.00 -7.22 -7.20
C ALA A 218 11.87 -7.79 -8.62
N ALA A 219 12.24 -7.02 -9.64
CA ALA A 219 12.30 -7.48 -11.04
C ALA A 219 13.55 -8.33 -11.34
N GLY A 220 14.52 -8.37 -10.43
CA GLY A 220 15.78 -9.13 -10.60
C GLY A 220 16.85 -8.35 -11.41
N GLU A 221 16.73 -7.01 -11.46
CA GLU A 221 17.71 -6.10 -12.08
C GLU A 221 18.70 -5.55 -11.05
#